data_14f17cb1bb73c04c5209763dd57f8cdd
#
_entry.id   14f17cb1bb73c04c5209763dd57f8cdd
#
_cell.length_a   1.000
_cell.length_b   1.000
_cell.length_c   1.000
_cell.angle_alpha   90.00
_cell.angle_beta   90.00
_cell.angle_gamma   90.00
#
_symmetry.space_group_name_H-M   'P 1'
#
loop_
_entity.id
_entity.type
_entity.pdbx_description
1 polymer ?
#
loop_
_entity_poly.entity_id
_entity_poly.type
_entity_poly.pdbx_seq_one_letter_code
_entity_poly.pdbx_strand_id
1 'polypeptide(L)'
;MTWAAGAIAAMGLVVIGLQGLPAPAPHAADPAPAAHARPPAATSLAGTTPDGAASAAADQSLVLDPALIRLFDYWLTTVGERPLAAIRSDVERDLDTRLAPRAARQAKDLFGRYLQFKTALKDQRPPRPAARSVDTLRAGLRTMLALRATYFTDAESQALFGPQDAEAQAALARMVIEQDPSLDEAQRRERLAAWDARLPADARAQREAPLLVTHLEDAAQKIRAQGGSEDDVYRMRAAATSPEAANRLADLDRDEAAWKARIASYQAQRGTALAAPGSDADHAAAMSELRNRLFTPEEQRRLAAYGG
;
A
#
# COMPACT_ATOMS: atom_id res chain seq x y z
N MET A 1 -2.74 9.91 -18.76
CA MET A 1 -1.35 9.49 -18.90
C MET A 1 -0.88 8.90 -17.59
N THR A 2 -0.52 7.63 -17.58
CA THR A 2 0.29 6.90 -16.57
C THR A 2 -0.11 6.93 -15.10
N TRP A 3 -1.23 6.27 -14.72
CA TRP A 3 -1.52 5.87 -13.34
C TRP A 3 -2.13 4.45 -13.30
N ALA A 4 -1.42 3.47 -13.86
CA ALA A 4 -1.81 2.05 -13.78
C ALA A 4 -0.81 1.21 -12.95
N ALA A 5 0.04 1.85 -12.13
CA ALA A 5 1.14 1.18 -11.44
C ALA A 5 0.83 0.79 -9.97
N GLY A 6 -0.36 1.10 -9.46
CA GLY A 6 -0.66 0.96 -8.04
C GLY A 6 -1.03 -0.43 -7.54
N ALA A 7 -1.59 -1.29 -8.38
CA ALA A 7 -2.16 -2.57 -7.91
C ALA A 7 -1.17 -3.76 -7.87
N ILE A 8 -0.01 -3.63 -8.49
CA ILE A 8 0.99 -4.72 -8.53
C ILE A 8 2.01 -4.62 -7.38
N ALA A 9 1.97 -3.53 -6.63
CA ALA A 9 2.82 -3.37 -5.44
C ALA A 9 2.47 -4.35 -4.30
N ALA A 10 1.27 -4.93 -4.28
CA ALA A 10 0.86 -5.94 -3.30
C ALA A 10 1.51 -7.31 -3.54
N MET A 11 2.01 -7.60 -4.77
CA MET A 11 2.92 -8.72 -5.02
C MET A 11 4.37 -8.39 -4.61
N GLY A 12 4.60 -7.21 -4.07
CA GLY A 12 5.78 -6.93 -3.29
C GLY A 12 5.80 -7.91 -2.13
N LEU A 13 6.35 -9.10 -2.39
CA LEU A 13 7.00 -9.87 -1.36
C LEU A 13 7.62 -8.85 -0.41
N VAL A 14 7.08 -8.74 0.81
CA VAL A 14 7.78 -8.12 1.92
C VAL A 14 8.98 -9.04 2.22
N VAL A 15 9.92 -9.06 1.30
CA VAL A 15 11.29 -9.46 1.55
C VAL A 15 11.93 -8.20 2.13
N ILE A 16 11.56 -7.91 3.39
CA ILE A 16 12.21 -6.89 4.19
C ILE A 16 13.69 -7.21 4.17
N GLY A 17 14.43 -6.20 3.76
CA GLY A 17 15.83 -6.29 3.41
C GLY A 17 16.72 -6.99 4.43
N LEU A 18 17.20 -8.14 4.05
CA LEU A 18 18.49 -8.67 4.50
C LEU A 18 19.54 -8.17 3.51
N GLN A 19 19.72 -6.85 3.43
CA GLN A 19 20.84 -6.28 2.69
C GLN A 19 21.99 -6.01 3.63
N GLY A 20 23.09 -6.70 3.34
CA GLY A 20 24.48 -6.30 3.56
C GLY A 20 24.88 -5.79 4.94
N LEU A 21 25.33 -6.68 5.81
CA LEU A 21 26.30 -6.32 6.84
C LEU A 21 27.71 -6.63 6.32
N PRO A 22 28.67 -5.69 6.43
CA PRO A 22 30.07 -5.98 6.21
C PRO A 22 30.55 -6.97 7.29
N ALA A 23 31.46 -7.88 6.91
CA ALA A 23 32.04 -8.84 7.81
C ALA A 23 32.76 -8.14 8.97
N PRO A 24 32.59 -8.59 10.24
CA PRO A 24 33.34 -8.03 11.35
C PRO A 24 34.79 -8.55 11.34
N ALA A 25 35.70 -7.63 11.54
CA ALA A 25 37.11 -7.93 11.82
C ALA A 25 37.25 -8.63 13.21
N PRO A 26 38.24 -9.51 13.39
CA PRO A 26 38.39 -10.27 14.63
C PRO A 26 39.00 -9.41 15.74
N HIS A 27 38.26 -9.23 16.83
CA HIS A 27 38.85 -8.78 18.09
C HIS A 27 38.58 -9.81 19.18
N ALA A 28 39.65 -10.33 19.72
CA ALA A 28 39.67 -11.19 20.89
C ALA A 28 39.47 -10.36 22.15
N ALA A 29 38.54 -10.76 23.00
CA ALA A 29 38.56 -10.57 24.46
C ALA A 29 37.51 -11.48 25.08
N ASP A 30 37.90 -12.29 26.04
CA ASP A 30 37.04 -13.15 26.84
C ASP A 30 35.99 -12.36 27.62
N PRO A 31 34.74 -12.81 27.71
CA PRO A 31 33.76 -12.22 28.58
C PRO A 31 33.45 -13.06 29.80
N ALA A 32 33.33 -12.36 30.92
CA ALA A 32 32.65 -12.85 32.11
C ALA A 32 31.16 -13.18 31.80
N PRO A 33 30.52 -14.10 32.58
CA PRO A 33 29.14 -14.52 32.31
C PRO A 33 28.17 -13.35 32.54
N ALA A 34 27.68 -12.81 31.47
CA ALA A 34 26.65 -11.77 31.48
C ALA A 34 25.28 -12.37 31.82
N ALA A 35 24.65 -11.82 32.84
CA ALA A 35 23.24 -12.01 33.10
C ALA A 35 22.44 -11.80 31.80
N HIS A 36 21.45 -12.68 31.52
CA HIS A 36 20.62 -12.62 30.33
C HIS A 36 19.77 -11.32 30.32
N ALA A 37 20.37 -10.23 29.86
CA ALA A 37 19.65 -9.01 29.56
C ALA A 37 18.70 -9.29 28.40
N ARG A 38 17.41 -9.05 28.63
CA ARG A 38 16.38 -9.13 27.58
C ARG A 38 16.80 -8.19 26.45
N PRO A 39 16.93 -8.69 25.20
CA PRO A 39 17.30 -7.82 24.09
C PRO A 39 16.27 -6.67 23.98
N PRO A 40 16.71 -5.44 23.66
CA PRO A 40 15.82 -4.32 23.53
C PRO A 40 14.69 -4.64 22.56
N ALA A 41 13.48 -4.20 22.88
CA ALA A 41 12.35 -4.32 21.96
C ALA A 41 12.69 -3.61 20.63
N ALA A 42 12.28 -4.18 19.50
CA ALA A 42 12.50 -3.56 18.20
C ALA A 42 11.81 -2.20 18.15
N THR A 43 12.52 -1.16 17.72
CA THR A 43 11.99 0.19 17.63
C THR A 43 10.89 0.31 16.57
N SER A 44 10.96 -0.51 15.50
CA SER A 44 9.93 -0.57 14.44
C SER A 44 8.57 -1.07 14.92
N LEU A 45 8.51 -1.82 16.04
CA LEU A 45 7.24 -2.28 16.62
C LEU A 45 6.71 -1.35 17.71
N ALA A 46 7.42 -0.27 18.06
CA ALA A 46 6.97 0.65 19.11
C ALA A 46 5.65 1.33 18.71
N GLY A 47 4.63 1.19 19.56
CA GLY A 47 3.31 1.77 19.31
C GLY A 47 2.45 1.04 18.28
N THR A 48 2.90 -0.12 17.79
CA THR A 48 2.11 -0.95 16.86
C THR A 48 1.47 -2.15 17.59
N THR A 49 0.41 -2.67 17.00
CA THR A 49 -0.22 -3.95 17.41
C THR A 49 -0.04 -4.97 16.30
N PRO A 50 0.06 -6.28 16.62
CA PRO A 50 0.17 -7.32 15.60
C PRO A 50 -0.98 -7.27 14.60
N ASP A 51 -0.66 -7.24 13.31
CA ASP A 51 -1.61 -7.44 12.23
C ASP A 51 -1.74 -8.94 11.97
N GLY A 52 -2.68 -9.56 12.64
CA GLY A 52 -2.90 -10.99 12.53
C GLY A 52 -3.20 -11.62 13.87
N ALA A 53 -3.57 -12.90 13.83
CA ALA A 53 -3.96 -13.65 15.02
C ALA A 53 -3.56 -15.13 14.90
N ALA A 54 -3.38 -15.76 16.04
CA ALA A 54 -3.31 -17.20 16.17
C ALA A 54 -4.51 -17.68 17.01
N SER A 55 -5.27 -18.66 16.52
CA SER A 55 -6.44 -19.19 17.18
C SER A 55 -6.46 -20.71 17.17
N ALA A 56 -7.22 -21.28 18.09
CA ALA A 56 -7.43 -22.73 18.20
C ALA A 56 -8.91 -23.07 18.00
N ALA A 57 -9.18 -24.20 17.37
CA ALA A 57 -10.50 -24.79 17.25
C ALA A 57 -10.95 -25.40 18.59
N ALA A 58 -12.20 -25.82 18.68
CA ALA A 58 -12.79 -26.41 19.89
C ALA A 58 -12.04 -27.67 20.37
N ASP A 59 -11.42 -28.43 19.46
CA ASP A 59 -10.59 -29.60 19.75
C ASP A 59 -9.16 -29.26 20.13
N GLN A 60 -8.85 -27.97 20.37
CA GLN A 60 -7.54 -27.42 20.67
C GLN A 60 -6.50 -27.59 19.52
N SER A 61 -6.92 -27.90 18.32
CA SER A 61 -6.05 -27.86 17.15
C SER A 61 -5.84 -26.41 16.68
N LEU A 62 -4.71 -26.15 16.05
CA LEU A 62 -4.41 -24.84 15.43
C LEU A 62 -5.38 -24.57 14.27
N VAL A 63 -6.00 -23.39 14.27
CA VAL A 63 -6.73 -22.92 13.09
C VAL A 63 -5.72 -22.38 12.06
N LEU A 64 -5.77 -22.93 10.87
CA LEU A 64 -4.94 -22.49 9.76
C LEU A 64 -5.72 -21.47 8.94
N ASP A 65 -5.27 -20.22 8.96
CA ASP A 65 -5.87 -19.13 8.20
C ASP A 65 -4.82 -18.07 7.81
N PRO A 66 -5.12 -17.12 6.93
CA PRO A 66 -4.18 -16.08 6.54
C PRO A 66 -3.79 -15.13 7.69
N ALA A 67 -4.59 -15.05 8.77
CA ALA A 67 -4.25 -14.19 9.91
C ALA A 67 -3.01 -14.69 10.65
N LEU A 68 -2.78 -16.01 10.66
CA LEU A 68 -1.60 -16.61 11.24
C LEU A 68 -0.32 -16.22 10.47
N ILE A 69 -0.38 -16.18 9.15
CA ILE A 69 0.75 -15.73 8.32
C ILE A 69 1.03 -14.23 8.54
N ARG A 70 -0.01 -13.39 8.64
CA ARG A 70 0.17 -11.97 8.97
C ARG A 70 0.83 -11.78 10.33
N LEU A 71 0.45 -12.58 11.32
CA LEU A 71 1.11 -12.55 12.63
C LEU A 71 2.61 -12.91 12.53
N PHE A 72 2.96 -13.92 11.76
CA PHE A 72 4.36 -14.29 11.52
C PHE A 72 5.12 -13.17 10.81
N ASP A 73 4.54 -12.62 9.75
CA ASP A 73 5.14 -11.52 9.00
C ASP A 73 5.30 -10.25 9.85
N TYR A 74 4.34 -9.93 10.73
CA TYR A 74 4.47 -8.82 11.68
C TYR A 74 5.77 -8.93 12.50
N TRP A 75 6.04 -10.07 13.09
CA TRP A 75 7.26 -10.29 13.86
C TRP A 75 8.52 -10.24 12.99
N LEU A 76 8.44 -10.75 11.77
CA LEU A 76 9.55 -10.76 10.82
C LEU A 76 9.90 -9.38 10.26
N THR A 77 9.05 -8.37 10.43
CA THR A 77 9.40 -6.97 10.08
C THR A 77 10.63 -6.47 10.83
N THR A 78 10.93 -7.05 11.98
CA THR A 78 12.11 -6.70 12.82
C THR A 78 13.42 -7.37 12.39
N VAL A 79 13.41 -8.14 11.31
CA VAL A 79 14.62 -8.71 10.73
C VAL A 79 15.53 -7.59 10.23
N GLY A 80 16.79 -7.59 10.69
CA GLY A 80 17.72 -6.49 10.46
C GLY A 80 17.94 -5.59 11.69
N GLU A 81 16.92 -5.42 12.54
CA GLU A 81 17.06 -4.73 13.83
C GLU A 81 17.49 -5.70 14.94
N ARG A 82 17.06 -6.97 14.80
CA ARG A 82 17.29 -8.00 15.82
C ARG A 82 17.74 -9.32 15.19
N PRO A 83 18.53 -10.13 15.93
CA PRO A 83 18.90 -11.46 15.48
C PRO A 83 17.65 -12.35 15.28
N LEU A 84 17.62 -13.17 14.23
CA LEU A 84 16.50 -14.05 13.92
C LEU A 84 16.16 -15.00 15.09
N ALA A 85 17.15 -15.47 15.84
CA ALA A 85 16.95 -16.30 17.03
C ALA A 85 16.13 -15.58 18.12
N ALA A 86 16.38 -14.28 18.32
CA ALA A 86 15.60 -13.47 19.28
C ALA A 86 14.17 -13.26 18.82
N ILE A 87 13.96 -12.99 17.52
CA ILE A 87 12.64 -12.87 16.91
C ILE A 87 11.87 -14.19 17.08
N ARG A 88 12.52 -15.32 16.78
CA ARG A 88 11.93 -16.65 16.96
C ARG A 88 11.47 -16.88 18.41
N SER A 89 12.31 -16.56 19.39
CA SER A 89 11.96 -16.71 20.81
C SER A 89 10.76 -15.85 21.21
N ASP A 90 10.63 -14.65 20.65
CA ASP A 90 9.49 -13.77 20.94
C ASP A 90 8.19 -14.30 20.31
N VAL A 91 8.26 -14.77 19.05
CA VAL A 91 7.10 -15.43 18.39
C VAL A 91 6.66 -16.66 19.20
N GLU A 92 7.59 -17.53 19.59
CA GLU A 92 7.27 -18.74 20.35
C GLU A 92 6.63 -18.41 21.69
N ARG A 93 7.07 -17.35 22.38
CA ARG A 93 6.47 -16.87 23.62
C ARG A 93 5.08 -16.25 23.39
N ASP A 94 4.90 -15.46 22.34
CA ASP A 94 3.60 -14.87 21.99
C ASP A 94 2.58 -15.99 21.68
N LEU A 95 2.98 -17.04 20.95
CA LEU A 95 2.15 -18.20 20.66
C LEU A 95 1.79 -18.99 21.91
N ASP A 96 2.71 -19.15 22.87
CA ASP A 96 2.43 -19.80 24.16
C ASP A 96 1.45 -18.99 25.01
N THR A 97 1.44 -17.68 24.88
CA THR A 97 0.52 -16.82 25.62
C THR A 97 -0.89 -16.85 25.02
N ARG A 98 -1.01 -17.01 23.70
CA ARG A 98 -2.29 -16.94 22.97
C ARG A 98 -2.98 -18.29 22.85
N LEU A 99 -2.24 -19.39 22.82
CA LEU A 99 -2.76 -20.70 22.43
C LEU A 99 -2.61 -21.74 23.54
N ALA A 100 -3.55 -22.69 23.55
CA ALA A 100 -3.42 -23.91 24.35
C ALA A 100 -2.18 -24.71 23.90
N PRO A 101 -1.59 -25.54 24.78
CA PRO A 101 -0.28 -26.19 24.53
C PRO A 101 -0.20 -27.00 23.23
N ARG A 102 -1.30 -27.64 22.80
CA ARG A 102 -1.34 -28.41 21.54
C ARG A 102 -1.25 -27.48 20.34
N ALA A 103 -2.11 -26.47 20.26
CA ALA A 103 -2.11 -25.50 19.17
C ALA A 103 -0.81 -24.68 19.14
N ALA A 104 -0.25 -24.32 20.31
CA ALA A 104 1.04 -23.60 20.39
C ALA A 104 2.18 -24.41 19.78
N ARG A 105 2.28 -25.72 20.06
CA ARG A 105 3.29 -26.58 19.42
C ARG A 105 3.12 -26.64 17.90
N GLN A 106 1.88 -26.81 17.42
CA GLN A 106 1.59 -26.82 15.98
C GLN A 106 1.98 -25.49 15.30
N ALA A 107 1.68 -24.35 15.94
CA ALA A 107 2.03 -23.03 15.42
C ALA A 107 3.53 -22.77 15.38
N LYS A 108 4.28 -23.23 16.39
CA LYS A 108 5.74 -23.14 16.43
C LYS A 108 6.40 -23.98 15.34
N ASP A 109 5.92 -25.22 15.12
CA ASP A 109 6.39 -26.06 14.02
C ASP A 109 6.13 -25.40 12.67
N LEU A 110 4.90 -24.92 12.48
CA LEU A 110 4.51 -24.18 11.27
C LEU A 110 5.40 -22.94 11.05
N PHE A 111 5.65 -22.17 12.10
CA PHE A 111 6.57 -21.01 12.03
C PHE A 111 7.98 -21.40 11.64
N GLY A 112 8.50 -22.53 12.17
CA GLY A 112 9.78 -23.08 11.77
C GLY A 112 9.86 -23.39 10.28
N ARG A 113 8.83 -24.07 9.73
CA ARG A 113 8.71 -24.37 8.29
C ARG A 113 8.53 -23.09 7.46
N TYR A 114 7.79 -22.10 7.97
CA TYR A 114 7.63 -20.81 7.33
C TYR A 114 8.96 -20.05 7.21
N LEU A 115 9.78 -20.05 8.24
CA LEU A 115 11.13 -19.46 8.18
C LEU A 115 12.03 -20.14 7.14
N GLN A 116 11.99 -21.47 7.06
CA GLN A 116 12.73 -22.22 6.06
C GLN A 116 12.27 -21.86 4.64
N PHE A 117 10.96 -21.80 4.42
CA PHE A 117 10.36 -21.37 3.16
C PHE A 117 10.81 -19.95 2.78
N LYS A 118 10.74 -18.98 3.70
CA LYS A 118 11.16 -17.58 3.46
C LYS A 118 12.64 -17.49 3.11
N THR A 119 13.49 -18.30 3.76
CA THR A 119 14.92 -18.37 3.48
C THR A 119 15.17 -18.92 2.08
N ALA A 120 14.56 -20.06 1.74
CA ALA A 120 14.70 -20.66 0.42
C ALA A 120 14.17 -19.75 -0.70
N LEU A 121 13.07 -19.01 -0.44
CA LEU A 121 12.53 -18.05 -1.38
C LEU A 121 13.48 -16.87 -1.64
N LYS A 122 14.17 -16.40 -0.59
CA LYS A 122 15.20 -15.37 -0.72
C LYS A 122 16.36 -15.85 -1.60
N ASP A 123 16.82 -17.09 -1.39
CA ASP A 123 17.95 -17.66 -2.12
C ASP A 123 17.65 -17.88 -3.60
N GLN A 124 16.36 -18.04 -3.98
CA GLN A 124 15.92 -18.14 -5.36
C GLN A 124 15.74 -16.78 -6.07
N ARG A 125 15.87 -15.67 -5.33
CA ARG A 125 15.69 -14.34 -5.92
C ARG A 125 16.86 -14.00 -6.85
N PRO A 126 16.61 -13.67 -8.13
CA PRO A 126 17.70 -13.29 -9.03
C PRO A 126 18.37 -11.99 -8.53
N PRO A 127 19.69 -11.85 -8.72
CA PRO A 127 20.46 -10.67 -8.28
C PRO A 127 19.96 -9.35 -8.88
N ARG A 128 19.33 -9.42 -10.05
CA ARG A 128 18.77 -8.28 -10.74
C ARG A 128 17.27 -8.51 -10.96
N PRO A 129 16.39 -7.54 -10.62
CA PRO A 129 14.96 -7.71 -10.91
C PRO A 129 14.77 -7.89 -12.42
N ALA A 130 14.12 -8.98 -12.81
CA ALA A 130 13.73 -9.22 -14.20
C ALA A 130 12.74 -8.15 -14.66
N ALA A 131 12.65 -7.92 -15.98
CA ALA A 131 11.62 -7.06 -16.54
C ALA A 131 10.23 -7.51 -16.05
N ARG A 132 9.38 -6.55 -15.70
CA ARG A 132 8.02 -6.83 -15.21
C ARG A 132 7.10 -7.19 -16.41
N SER A 133 7.36 -8.33 -17.05
CA SER A 133 6.46 -8.90 -18.06
C SER A 133 5.52 -9.90 -17.42
N VAL A 134 4.36 -10.13 -18.05
CA VAL A 134 3.40 -11.18 -17.65
C VAL A 134 4.09 -12.54 -17.51
N ASP A 135 4.96 -12.90 -18.47
CA ASP A 135 5.63 -14.20 -18.47
C ASP A 135 6.63 -14.33 -17.31
N THR A 136 7.37 -13.26 -17.02
CA THR A 136 8.30 -13.24 -15.87
C THR A 136 7.55 -13.39 -14.56
N LEU A 137 6.42 -12.67 -14.39
CA LEU A 137 5.60 -12.76 -13.18
C LEU A 137 4.94 -14.13 -13.04
N ARG A 138 4.44 -14.70 -14.16
CA ARG A 138 3.88 -16.06 -14.18
C ARG A 138 4.91 -17.13 -13.83
N ALA A 139 6.12 -17.02 -14.37
CA ALA A 139 7.22 -17.90 -14.03
C ALA A 139 7.59 -17.79 -12.56
N GLY A 140 7.71 -16.58 -12.03
CA GLY A 140 7.99 -16.32 -10.61
C GLY A 140 6.92 -16.91 -9.68
N LEU A 141 5.63 -16.74 -10.02
CA LEU A 141 4.53 -17.33 -9.26
C LEU A 141 4.61 -18.84 -9.25
N ARG A 142 4.83 -19.48 -10.42
CA ARG A 142 4.98 -20.95 -10.50
C ARG A 142 6.15 -21.44 -9.63
N THR A 143 7.29 -20.79 -9.70
CA THR A 143 8.48 -21.13 -8.89
C THR A 143 8.19 -21.01 -7.41
N MET A 144 7.52 -19.94 -6.98
CA MET A 144 7.15 -19.72 -5.58
C MET A 144 6.17 -20.81 -5.10
N LEU A 145 5.15 -21.16 -5.90
CA LEU A 145 4.19 -22.20 -5.56
C LEU A 145 4.85 -23.57 -5.46
N ALA A 146 5.72 -23.92 -6.41
CA ALA A 146 6.48 -25.16 -6.37
C ALA A 146 7.41 -25.25 -5.14
N LEU A 147 8.08 -24.16 -4.82
CA LEU A 147 8.90 -24.10 -3.61
C LEU A 147 8.06 -24.26 -2.35
N ARG A 148 6.89 -23.60 -2.28
CA ARG A 148 5.99 -23.69 -1.11
C ARG A 148 5.52 -25.12 -0.87
N ALA A 149 5.24 -25.88 -1.91
CA ALA A 149 4.84 -27.29 -1.82
C ALA A 149 5.89 -28.20 -1.17
N THR A 150 7.14 -27.76 -1.03
CA THR A 150 8.18 -28.52 -0.30
C THR A 150 8.10 -28.32 1.22
N TYR A 151 7.40 -27.29 1.69
CA TYR A 151 7.31 -26.92 3.12
C TYR A 151 5.91 -27.09 3.70
N PHE A 152 4.87 -27.06 2.86
CA PHE A 152 3.47 -27.09 3.28
C PHE A 152 2.69 -28.12 2.46
N THR A 153 1.76 -28.80 3.10
CA THR A 153 0.78 -29.61 2.38
C THR A 153 -0.15 -28.74 1.56
N ASP A 154 -0.86 -29.34 0.59
CA ASP A 154 -1.84 -28.61 -0.22
C ASP A 154 -2.93 -27.96 0.64
N ALA A 155 -3.42 -28.68 1.67
CA ALA A 155 -4.42 -28.17 2.60
C ALA A 155 -3.89 -26.98 3.42
N GLU A 156 -2.67 -27.06 3.95
CA GLU A 156 -2.02 -25.96 4.64
C GLU A 156 -1.80 -24.77 3.71
N SER A 157 -1.29 -25.02 2.50
CA SER A 157 -1.04 -23.99 1.50
C SER A 157 -2.34 -23.26 1.13
N GLN A 158 -3.41 -23.99 0.90
CA GLN A 158 -4.72 -23.39 0.59
C GLN A 158 -5.29 -22.57 1.75
N ALA A 159 -5.20 -23.09 2.98
CA ALA A 159 -5.72 -22.41 4.16
C ALA A 159 -4.95 -21.14 4.51
N LEU A 160 -3.63 -21.18 4.39
CA LEU A 160 -2.73 -20.08 4.80
C LEU A 160 -2.56 -19.01 3.73
N PHE A 161 -2.53 -19.40 2.44
CA PHE A 161 -2.14 -18.51 1.34
C PHE A 161 -3.19 -18.42 0.22
N GLY A 162 -4.25 -19.24 0.25
CA GLY A 162 -5.23 -19.33 -0.82
C GLY A 162 -5.80 -17.98 -1.29
N PRO A 163 -6.25 -17.08 -0.40
CA PRO A 163 -6.73 -15.76 -0.79
C PRO A 163 -5.69 -14.92 -1.54
N GLN A 164 -4.43 -14.92 -1.05
CA GLN A 164 -3.33 -14.19 -1.72
C GLN A 164 -2.98 -14.79 -3.08
N ASP A 165 -3.00 -16.11 -3.20
CA ASP A 165 -2.74 -16.80 -4.46
C ASP A 165 -3.84 -16.50 -5.49
N ALA A 166 -5.10 -16.49 -5.05
CA ALA A 166 -6.24 -16.13 -5.90
C ALA A 166 -6.12 -14.68 -6.40
N GLU A 167 -5.75 -13.74 -5.52
CA GLU A 167 -5.52 -12.35 -5.88
C GLU A 167 -4.37 -12.20 -6.89
N ALA A 168 -3.26 -12.90 -6.65
CA ALA A 168 -2.11 -12.90 -7.54
C ALA A 168 -2.44 -13.45 -8.93
N GLN A 169 -3.21 -14.54 -9.00
CA GLN A 169 -3.67 -15.12 -10.26
C GLN A 169 -4.64 -14.19 -10.98
N ALA A 170 -5.56 -13.56 -10.24
CA ALA A 170 -6.49 -12.58 -10.79
C ALA A 170 -5.76 -11.36 -11.36
N ALA A 171 -4.75 -10.85 -10.66
CA ALA A 171 -3.92 -9.74 -11.13
C ALA A 171 -3.15 -10.10 -12.41
N LEU A 172 -2.58 -11.30 -12.48
CA LEU A 172 -1.92 -11.81 -13.70
C LEU A 172 -2.88 -11.96 -14.88
N ALA A 173 -4.09 -12.49 -14.63
CA ALA A 173 -5.09 -12.65 -15.67
C ALA A 173 -5.51 -11.28 -16.26
N ARG A 174 -5.67 -10.28 -15.43
CA ARG A 174 -5.95 -8.91 -15.85
C ARG A 174 -4.79 -8.32 -16.67
N MET A 175 -3.55 -8.45 -16.18
CA MET A 175 -2.37 -7.96 -16.88
C MET A 175 -2.19 -8.58 -18.26
N VAL A 176 -2.57 -9.86 -18.46
CA VAL A 176 -2.62 -10.50 -19.78
C VAL A 176 -3.51 -9.71 -20.74
N ILE A 177 -4.69 -9.30 -20.29
CA ILE A 177 -5.60 -8.49 -21.13
C ILE A 177 -5.03 -7.10 -21.39
N GLU A 178 -4.46 -6.46 -20.36
CA GLU A 178 -3.89 -5.10 -20.46
C GLU A 178 -2.71 -5.03 -21.44
N GLN A 179 -1.88 -6.08 -21.47
CA GLN A 179 -0.66 -6.14 -22.28
C GLN A 179 -0.84 -6.89 -23.60
N ASP A 180 -2.04 -7.33 -23.94
CA ASP A 180 -2.30 -8.04 -25.20
C ASP A 180 -2.15 -7.07 -26.40
N PRO A 181 -1.11 -7.23 -27.23
CA PRO A 181 -0.87 -6.34 -28.37
C PRO A 181 -1.86 -6.55 -29.53
N SER A 182 -2.63 -7.65 -29.51
CA SER A 182 -3.63 -7.94 -30.54
C SER A 182 -4.94 -7.19 -30.32
N LEU A 183 -5.14 -6.57 -29.14
CA LEU A 183 -6.36 -5.85 -28.79
C LEU A 183 -6.21 -4.35 -29.06
N ASP A 184 -7.19 -3.80 -29.76
CA ASP A 184 -7.38 -2.35 -29.77
C ASP A 184 -7.92 -1.84 -28.43
N GLU A 185 -8.00 -0.52 -28.27
CA GLU A 185 -8.43 0.09 -27.00
C GLU A 185 -9.88 -0.25 -26.62
N ALA A 186 -10.78 -0.33 -27.59
CA ALA A 186 -12.18 -0.67 -27.36
C ALA A 186 -12.34 -2.13 -26.91
N GLN A 187 -11.69 -3.06 -27.61
CA GLN A 187 -11.65 -4.48 -27.28
C GLN A 187 -11.02 -4.72 -25.91
N ARG A 188 -9.95 -4.00 -25.59
CA ARG A 188 -9.29 -4.12 -24.28
C ARG A 188 -10.22 -3.66 -23.16
N ARG A 189 -10.90 -2.52 -23.31
CA ARG A 189 -11.89 -2.05 -22.35
C ARG A 189 -13.03 -3.04 -22.15
N GLU A 190 -13.56 -3.59 -23.23
CA GLU A 190 -14.63 -4.59 -23.17
C GLU A 190 -14.19 -5.85 -22.43
N ARG A 191 -13.00 -6.40 -22.74
CA ARG A 191 -12.46 -7.58 -22.05
C ARG A 191 -12.19 -7.33 -20.59
N LEU A 192 -11.66 -6.17 -20.22
CA LEU A 192 -11.46 -5.79 -18.83
C LEU A 192 -12.78 -5.67 -18.08
N ALA A 193 -13.79 -5.04 -18.68
CA ALA A 193 -15.12 -4.95 -18.06
C ALA A 193 -15.77 -6.34 -17.88
N ALA A 194 -15.66 -7.22 -18.87
CA ALA A 194 -16.13 -8.59 -18.77
C ALA A 194 -15.36 -9.41 -17.71
N TRP A 195 -14.07 -9.14 -17.53
CA TRP A 195 -13.26 -9.75 -16.49
C TRP A 195 -13.67 -9.24 -15.10
N ASP A 196 -13.81 -7.94 -14.93
CA ASP A 196 -14.25 -7.31 -13.66
C ASP A 196 -15.67 -7.81 -13.26
N ALA A 197 -16.56 -8.02 -14.23
CA ALA A 197 -17.91 -8.55 -13.98
C ALA A 197 -17.93 -9.99 -13.43
N ARG A 198 -16.88 -10.77 -13.63
CA ARG A 198 -16.73 -12.15 -13.10
C ARG A 198 -16.20 -12.21 -11.68
N LEU A 199 -15.67 -11.12 -11.18
CA LEU A 199 -15.18 -11.08 -9.81
C LEU A 199 -16.33 -11.23 -8.81
N PRO A 200 -16.12 -11.89 -7.65
CA PRO A 200 -17.03 -11.82 -6.53
C PRO A 200 -17.37 -10.38 -6.17
N ALA A 201 -18.56 -10.14 -5.68
CA ALA A 201 -19.06 -8.77 -5.42
C ALA A 201 -18.17 -8.01 -4.42
N ASP A 202 -17.69 -8.69 -3.38
CA ASP A 202 -16.76 -8.14 -2.38
C ASP A 202 -15.39 -7.78 -2.98
N ALA A 203 -14.82 -8.64 -3.81
CA ALA A 203 -13.56 -8.37 -4.51
C ALA A 203 -13.69 -7.20 -5.49
N ARG A 204 -14.84 -7.08 -6.16
CA ARG A 204 -15.15 -5.93 -7.03
C ARG A 204 -15.24 -4.65 -6.22
N ALA A 205 -16.01 -4.66 -5.13
CA ALA A 205 -16.17 -3.51 -4.24
C ALA A 205 -14.83 -3.03 -3.66
N GLN A 206 -13.96 -3.95 -3.22
CA GLN A 206 -12.61 -3.62 -2.73
C GLN A 206 -11.73 -2.96 -3.80
N ARG A 207 -11.89 -3.31 -5.08
CA ARG A 207 -11.14 -2.70 -6.19
C ARG A 207 -11.71 -1.34 -6.59
N GLU A 208 -13.03 -1.19 -6.53
CA GLU A 208 -13.73 0.05 -6.89
C GLU A 208 -13.59 1.11 -5.81
N ALA A 209 -13.55 0.70 -4.53
CA ALA A 209 -13.49 1.63 -3.40
C ALA A 209 -12.36 2.68 -3.47
N PRO A 210 -11.08 2.34 -3.81
CA PRO A 210 -10.02 3.33 -3.95
C PRO A 210 -10.22 4.27 -5.14
N LEU A 211 -10.99 3.85 -6.15
CA LEU A 211 -11.24 4.61 -7.37
C LEU A 211 -12.50 5.46 -7.29
N LEU A 212 -13.32 5.26 -6.27
CA LEU A 212 -14.62 5.90 -6.13
C LEU A 212 -14.52 7.43 -6.25
N VAL A 213 -13.56 8.05 -5.54
CA VAL A 213 -13.38 9.51 -5.57
C VAL A 213 -13.01 9.98 -6.98
N THR A 214 -12.12 9.28 -7.67
CA THR A 214 -11.76 9.61 -9.06
C THR A 214 -12.94 9.48 -10.00
N HIS A 215 -13.72 8.41 -9.88
CA HIS A 215 -14.92 8.20 -10.71
C HIS A 215 -15.99 9.28 -10.46
N LEU A 216 -16.16 9.69 -9.20
CA LEU A 216 -17.10 10.78 -8.85
C LEU A 216 -16.64 12.10 -9.44
N GLU A 217 -15.35 12.39 -9.43
CA GLU A 217 -14.79 13.61 -10.01
C GLU A 217 -14.92 13.61 -11.54
N ASP A 218 -14.57 12.51 -12.21
CA ASP A 218 -14.75 12.35 -13.66
C ASP A 218 -16.23 12.51 -14.07
N ALA A 219 -17.16 11.94 -13.29
CA ALA A 219 -18.59 12.07 -13.53
C ALA A 219 -19.06 13.52 -13.32
N ALA A 220 -18.59 14.20 -12.28
CA ALA A 220 -18.89 15.61 -12.02
C ALA A 220 -18.39 16.51 -13.17
N GLN A 221 -17.17 16.29 -13.64
CA GLN A 221 -16.61 17.02 -14.78
C GLN A 221 -17.43 16.80 -16.07
N LYS A 222 -17.88 15.57 -16.32
CA LYS A 222 -18.75 15.25 -17.47
C LYS A 222 -20.09 15.98 -17.38
N ILE A 223 -20.73 15.99 -16.21
CA ILE A 223 -21.99 16.70 -15.98
C ILE A 223 -21.81 18.19 -16.28
N ARG A 224 -20.78 18.83 -15.72
CA ARG A 224 -20.45 20.24 -15.95
C ARG A 224 -20.14 20.55 -17.41
N ALA A 225 -19.36 19.69 -18.08
CA ALA A 225 -19.03 19.85 -19.50
C ALA A 225 -20.25 19.74 -20.43
N GLN A 226 -21.31 19.04 -19.99
CA GLN A 226 -22.58 18.92 -20.69
C GLN A 226 -23.58 20.02 -20.31
N GLY A 227 -23.17 21.01 -19.52
CA GLY A 227 -24.03 22.12 -19.07
C GLY A 227 -24.96 21.78 -17.91
N GLY A 228 -24.72 20.63 -17.23
CA GLY A 228 -25.45 20.26 -16.01
C GLY A 228 -25.11 21.17 -14.83
N SER A 229 -26.03 21.23 -13.87
CA SER A 229 -25.94 22.09 -12.69
C SER A 229 -25.15 21.43 -11.55
N GLU A 230 -24.72 22.21 -10.55
CA GLU A 230 -24.13 21.68 -9.31
C GLU A 230 -25.14 20.80 -8.52
N ASP A 231 -26.45 21.04 -8.67
CA ASP A 231 -27.47 20.14 -8.10
C ASP A 231 -27.48 18.76 -8.79
N ASP A 232 -27.16 18.70 -10.09
CA ASP A 232 -27.01 17.42 -10.80
C ASP A 232 -25.77 16.68 -10.31
N VAL A 233 -24.66 17.38 -10.09
CA VAL A 233 -23.43 16.82 -9.49
C VAL A 233 -23.71 16.32 -8.08
N TYR A 234 -24.39 17.11 -7.25
CA TYR A 234 -24.78 16.71 -5.91
C TYR A 234 -25.62 15.43 -5.90
N ARG A 235 -26.68 15.39 -6.73
CA ARG A 235 -27.55 14.19 -6.84
C ARG A 235 -26.80 12.96 -7.26
N MET A 236 -25.91 13.06 -8.23
CA MET A 236 -25.06 11.96 -8.69
C MET A 236 -24.17 11.45 -7.54
N ARG A 237 -23.48 12.36 -6.81
CA ARG A 237 -22.61 12.01 -5.68
C ARG A 237 -23.40 11.42 -4.52
N ALA A 238 -24.57 11.97 -4.17
CA ALA A 238 -25.41 11.47 -3.09
C ALA A 238 -25.94 10.06 -3.37
N ALA A 239 -26.30 9.78 -4.62
CA ALA A 239 -26.73 8.44 -5.04
C ALA A 239 -25.59 7.41 -5.00
N ALA A 240 -24.36 7.83 -5.28
CA ALA A 240 -23.19 6.95 -5.30
C ALA A 240 -22.55 6.76 -3.92
N THR A 241 -22.81 7.65 -2.96
CA THR A 241 -22.20 7.62 -1.61
C THR A 241 -23.26 7.83 -0.51
N SER A 242 -23.40 9.06 -0.05
CA SER A 242 -24.45 9.49 0.88
C SER A 242 -24.68 11.01 0.74
N PRO A 243 -25.82 11.53 1.21
CA PRO A 243 -26.07 12.97 1.24
C PRO A 243 -24.99 13.75 2.01
N GLU A 244 -24.50 13.22 3.12
CA GLU A 244 -23.48 13.85 3.96
C GLU A 244 -22.12 13.89 3.23
N ALA A 245 -21.76 12.82 2.52
CA ALA A 245 -20.54 12.79 1.71
C ALA A 245 -20.64 13.74 0.52
N ALA A 246 -21.80 13.79 -0.16
CA ALA A 246 -22.04 14.71 -1.26
C ALA A 246 -21.96 16.19 -0.80
N ASN A 247 -22.47 16.52 0.39
CA ASN A 247 -22.33 17.85 0.97
C ASN A 247 -20.87 18.22 1.20
N ARG A 248 -20.08 17.34 1.81
CA ARG A 248 -18.63 17.58 2.03
C ARG A 248 -17.87 17.79 0.72
N LEU A 249 -18.20 17.03 -0.33
CA LEU A 249 -17.61 17.21 -1.65
C LEU A 249 -18.04 18.54 -2.31
N ALA A 250 -19.29 18.96 -2.13
CA ALA A 250 -19.77 20.25 -2.62
C ALA A 250 -19.11 21.43 -1.87
N ASP A 251 -18.85 21.30 -0.57
CA ASP A 251 -18.09 22.28 0.19
C ASP A 251 -16.65 22.39 -0.34
N LEU A 252 -16.00 21.26 -0.56
CA LEU A 252 -14.66 21.20 -1.14
C LEU A 252 -14.58 21.87 -2.52
N ASP A 253 -15.56 21.60 -3.39
CA ASP A 253 -15.64 22.24 -4.72
C ASP A 253 -15.74 23.76 -4.61
N ARG A 254 -16.54 24.28 -3.65
CA ARG A 254 -16.66 25.73 -3.40
C ARG A 254 -15.34 26.33 -2.90
N ASP A 255 -14.68 25.64 -1.98
CA ASP A 255 -13.37 26.07 -1.46
C ASP A 255 -12.30 26.09 -2.55
N GLU A 256 -12.28 25.05 -3.40
CA GLU A 256 -11.38 24.99 -4.56
C GLU A 256 -11.66 26.10 -5.59
N ALA A 257 -12.93 26.37 -5.89
CA ALA A 257 -13.31 27.45 -6.80
C ALA A 257 -12.90 28.81 -6.25
N ALA A 258 -13.13 29.06 -4.96
CA ALA A 258 -12.70 30.26 -4.27
C ALA A 258 -11.16 30.41 -4.26
N TRP A 259 -10.45 29.32 -4.03
CA TRP A 259 -8.99 29.29 -4.10
C TRP A 259 -8.49 29.63 -5.52
N LYS A 260 -9.00 28.97 -6.55
CA LYS A 260 -8.65 29.22 -7.95
C LYS A 260 -8.91 30.68 -8.35
N ALA A 261 -10.04 31.24 -7.92
CA ALA A 261 -10.38 32.65 -8.18
C ALA A 261 -9.38 33.61 -7.49
N ARG A 262 -8.97 33.33 -6.24
CA ARG A 262 -7.95 34.12 -5.54
C ARG A 262 -6.58 34.02 -6.21
N ILE A 263 -6.18 32.84 -6.67
CA ILE A 263 -4.94 32.64 -7.43
C ILE A 263 -4.96 33.44 -8.74
N ALA A 264 -6.05 33.39 -9.52
CA ALA A 264 -6.19 34.14 -10.74
C ALA A 264 -6.11 35.67 -10.49
N SER A 265 -6.78 36.14 -9.43
CA SER A 265 -6.71 37.55 -8.99
C SER A 265 -5.28 37.95 -8.59
N TYR A 266 -4.58 37.10 -7.85
CA TYR A 266 -3.19 37.32 -7.47
C TYR A 266 -2.27 37.43 -8.70
N GLN A 267 -2.39 36.49 -9.64
CA GLN A 267 -1.58 36.49 -10.86
C GLN A 267 -1.81 37.75 -11.70
N ALA A 268 -3.07 38.19 -11.87
CA ALA A 268 -3.40 39.41 -12.58
C ALA A 268 -2.80 40.64 -11.90
N GLN A 269 -2.99 40.80 -10.58
CA GLN A 269 -2.47 41.94 -9.81
C GLN A 269 -0.95 41.94 -9.74
N ARG A 270 -0.32 40.75 -9.64
CA ARG A 270 1.14 40.58 -9.71
C ARG A 270 1.70 41.10 -11.03
N GLY A 271 1.07 40.73 -12.17
CA GLY A 271 1.48 41.22 -13.48
C GLY A 271 1.42 42.74 -13.56
N THR A 272 0.36 43.36 -13.03
CA THR A 272 0.20 44.82 -12.98
C THR A 272 1.27 45.47 -12.09
N ALA A 273 1.53 44.94 -10.91
CA ALA A 273 2.49 45.51 -9.95
C ALA A 273 3.92 45.43 -10.45
N LEU A 274 4.30 44.35 -11.13
CA LEU A 274 5.65 44.20 -11.70
C LEU A 274 5.86 45.05 -12.97
N ALA A 275 4.79 45.42 -13.68
CA ALA A 275 4.86 46.31 -14.83
C ALA A 275 4.86 47.81 -14.45
N ALA A 276 4.56 48.15 -13.20
CA ALA A 276 4.54 49.52 -12.73
C ALA A 276 5.98 50.07 -12.61
N PRO A 277 6.20 51.37 -12.85
CA PRO A 277 7.50 51.98 -12.59
C PRO A 277 7.89 51.89 -11.13
N GLY A 278 9.10 51.46 -10.80
CA GLY A 278 9.58 51.31 -9.42
C GLY A 278 10.94 50.60 -9.35
N SER A 279 11.55 50.62 -8.18
CA SER A 279 12.74 49.83 -7.89
C SER A 279 12.37 48.39 -7.57
N ASP A 280 13.38 47.48 -7.57
CA ASP A 280 13.20 46.07 -7.12
C ASP A 280 12.66 46.01 -5.67
N ALA A 281 13.03 46.97 -4.83
CA ALA A 281 12.56 47.08 -3.46
C ALA A 281 11.06 47.43 -3.41
N ASP A 282 10.60 48.35 -4.27
CA ASP A 282 9.20 48.72 -4.38
C ASP A 282 8.35 47.53 -4.88
N HIS A 283 8.84 46.83 -5.90
CA HIS A 283 8.18 45.62 -6.39
C HIS A 283 8.11 44.53 -5.32
N ALA A 284 9.18 44.28 -4.56
CA ALA A 284 9.19 43.32 -3.48
C ALA A 284 8.19 43.66 -2.36
N ALA A 285 8.11 44.94 -1.99
CA ALA A 285 7.14 45.44 -1.03
C ALA A 285 5.68 45.23 -1.51
N ALA A 286 5.40 45.60 -2.75
CA ALA A 286 4.09 45.44 -3.36
C ALA A 286 3.67 43.95 -3.43
N MET A 287 4.61 43.05 -3.74
CA MET A 287 4.36 41.60 -3.75
C MET A 287 4.08 41.06 -2.35
N SER A 288 4.80 41.53 -1.35
CA SER A 288 4.55 41.13 0.04
C SER A 288 3.18 41.58 0.53
N GLU A 289 2.81 42.83 0.26
CA GLU A 289 1.48 43.36 0.59
C GLU A 289 0.37 42.60 -0.12
N LEU A 290 0.52 42.32 -1.42
CA LEU A 290 -0.44 41.57 -2.21
C LEU A 290 -0.66 40.15 -1.64
N ARG A 291 0.40 39.45 -1.28
CA ARG A 291 0.32 38.14 -0.65
C ARG A 291 -0.39 38.19 0.70
N ASN A 292 -0.01 39.14 1.55
CA ASN A 292 -0.61 39.29 2.88
C ASN A 292 -2.10 39.64 2.82
N ARG A 293 -2.53 40.39 1.81
CA ARG A 293 -3.92 40.75 1.59
C ARG A 293 -4.80 39.59 1.12
N LEU A 294 -4.27 38.72 0.25
CA LEU A 294 -5.06 37.70 -0.42
C LEU A 294 -4.96 36.32 0.25
N PHE A 295 -3.92 36.07 1.02
CA PHE A 295 -3.62 34.74 1.53
C PHE A 295 -3.18 34.75 2.98
N THR A 296 -3.60 33.73 3.73
CA THR A 296 -3.07 33.46 5.06
C THR A 296 -1.59 33.02 5.02
N PRO A 297 -0.84 33.10 6.13
CA PRO A 297 0.56 32.62 6.16
C PRO A 297 0.73 31.16 5.75
N GLU A 298 -0.29 30.31 5.99
CA GLU A 298 -0.28 28.91 5.59
C GLU A 298 -0.51 28.75 4.09
N GLU A 299 -1.45 29.51 3.52
CA GLU A 299 -1.73 29.53 2.10
C GLU A 299 -0.55 30.07 1.29
N GLN A 300 0.18 31.06 1.82
CA GLN A 300 1.36 31.62 1.16
C GLN A 300 2.46 30.57 0.90
N ARG A 301 2.61 29.58 1.78
CA ARG A 301 3.53 28.45 1.57
C ARG A 301 3.20 27.63 0.33
N ARG A 302 1.92 27.60 -0.05
CA ARG A 302 1.44 26.87 -1.23
C ARG A 302 1.60 27.66 -2.53
N LEU A 303 1.79 28.98 -2.46
CA LEU A 303 1.89 29.84 -3.66
C LEU A 303 3.08 29.51 -4.57
N ALA A 304 4.16 28.95 -4.02
CA ALA A 304 5.33 28.55 -4.80
C ALA A 304 4.95 27.56 -5.93
N ALA A 305 3.94 26.71 -5.74
CA ALA A 305 3.46 25.79 -6.76
C ALA A 305 2.70 26.49 -7.93
N TYR A 306 2.32 27.76 -7.75
CA TYR A 306 1.58 28.57 -8.72
C TYR A 306 2.40 29.74 -9.30
N GLY A 307 3.73 29.67 -9.20
CA GLY A 307 4.64 30.70 -9.73
C GLY A 307 4.73 31.94 -8.83
N GLY A 308 4.54 31.77 -7.53
CA GLY A 308 4.67 32.81 -6.50
C GLY A 308 6.12 33.11 -6.11
#